data_a3b42e5c4da8c52cdb1be24b22315c2c
#
_entry.id   a3b42e5c4da8c52cdb1be24b22315c2c
#
_cell.length_a   1.000
_cell.length_b   1.000
_cell.length_c   1.000
_cell.angle_alpha   90.00
_cell.angle_beta   90.00
_cell.angle_gamma   90.00
#
_symmetry.space_group_name_H-M   'P 1'
#
loop_
_entity.id
_entity.type
_entity.pdbx_description
1 polymer ?
#
loop_
_entity_poly.entity_id
_entity_poly.type
_entity_poly.pdbx_seq_one_letter_code
_entity_poly.pdbx_strand_id
1 'polypeptide(L)'
;QAQLDEKVERLTALLSPFNAPDLTVFPSQPTHYRMRAEFRVWHEGDDLFHIMFNQETKEKYRVDSFPPACKAINDAMALLLEEVRPNEALRKKLFQIDYLSALSGELVISLLYHRQLDEKWQEAAKELKAKLEAHFPKVNIIGRARKQKLIIDNDFVIERLPVNGKEFIFKHIENSFTQ
;
A
#
# COMPACT_ATOMS: atom_id res chain seq x y z
N GLN A 1 -11.71 -18.59 7.31
CA GLN A 1 -11.79 -19.98 6.82
C GLN A 1 -12.98 -20.13 5.88
N ALA A 2 -14.22 -19.79 6.27
CA ALA A 2 -15.44 -19.96 5.45
C ALA A 2 -15.32 -19.37 4.02
N GLN A 3 -14.69 -18.20 3.85
CA GLN A 3 -14.46 -17.61 2.53
C GLN A 3 -13.51 -18.46 1.65
N LEU A 4 -12.52 -19.11 2.25
CA LEU A 4 -11.62 -20.01 1.52
C LEU A 4 -12.36 -21.27 1.08
N ASP A 5 -13.14 -21.85 1.98
CA ASP A 5 -13.90 -23.06 1.71
C ASP A 5 -14.91 -22.84 0.57
N GLU A 6 -15.66 -21.74 0.60
CA GLU A 6 -16.56 -21.33 -0.48
C GLU A 6 -15.85 -21.17 -1.83
N LYS A 7 -14.67 -20.57 -1.85
CA LYS A 7 -13.88 -20.41 -3.08
C LYS A 7 -13.41 -21.75 -3.63
N VAL A 8 -12.97 -22.65 -2.76
CA VAL A 8 -12.53 -24.00 -3.14
C VAL A 8 -13.70 -24.79 -3.71
N GLU A 9 -14.87 -24.81 -3.05
CA GLU A 9 -16.07 -25.48 -3.53
C GLU A 9 -16.49 -24.95 -4.90
N ARG A 10 -16.56 -23.62 -5.07
CA ARG A 10 -16.93 -22.99 -6.34
C ARG A 10 -15.94 -23.34 -7.46
N LEU A 11 -14.65 -23.35 -7.19
CA LEU A 11 -13.64 -23.69 -8.19
C LEU A 11 -13.68 -25.18 -8.55
N THR A 12 -13.86 -26.05 -7.55
CA THR A 12 -14.03 -27.49 -7.77
C THR A 12 -15.25 -27.80 -8.65
N ALA A 13 -16.38 -27.17 -8.35
CA ALA A 13 -17.59 -27.32 -9.16
C ALA A 13 -17.40 -26.81 -10.61
N LEU A 14 -16.70 -25.68 -10.78
CA LEU A 14 -16.41 -25.12 -12.10
C LEU A 14 -15.53 -26.04 -12.95
N LEU A 15 -14.55 -26.71 -12.34
CA LEU A 15 -13.58 -27.54 -13.02
C LEU A 15 -14.02 -29.00 -13.20
N SER A 16 -15.04 -29.45 -12.48
CA SER A 16 -15.49 -30.85 -12.51
C SER A 16 -15.84 -31.41 -13.91
N PRO A 17 -16.40 -30.63 -14.87
CA PRO A 17 -16.68 -31.15 -16.23
C PRO A 17 -15.43 -31.38 -17.07
N PHE A 18 -14.25 -30.87 -16.66
CA PHE A 18 -13.03 -30.85 -17.46
C PHE A 18 -12.00 -31.91 -17.04
N ASN A 19 -12.37 -32.82 -16.11
CA ASN A 19 -11.46 -33.82 -15.56
C ASN A 19 -10.10 -33.20 -15.10
N ALA A 20 -10.21 -32.02 -14.43
CA ALA A 20 -9.04 -31.32 -13.93
C ALA A 20 -8.38 -32.10 -12.78
N PRO A 21 -7.06 -31.95 -12.59
CA PRO A 21 -6.37 -32.53 -11.41
C PRO A 21 -6.90 -31.95 -10.10
N ASP A 22 -6.66 -32.67 -9.03
CA ASP A 22 -7.02 -32.22 -7.68
C ASP A 22 -6.44 -30.84 -7.34
N LEU A 23 -7.25 -30.01 -6.68
CA LEU A 23 -6.81 -28.68 -6.26
C LEU A 23 -5.81 -28.78 -5.11
N THR A 24 -4.67 -28.12 -5.27
CA THR A 24 -3.77 -27.85 -4.15
C THR A 24 -4.05 -26.45 -3.59
N VAL A 25 -4.40 -26.36 -2.33
CA VAL A 25 -4.79 -25.11 -1.66
C VAL A 25 -3.66 -24.60 -0.80
N PHE A 26 -3.23 -23.34 -1.04
CA PHE A 26 -2.24 -22.63 -0.25
C PHE A 26 -2.94 -21.47 0.49
N PRO A 27 -3.37 -21.68 1.75
CA PRO A 27 -4.06 -20.63 2.50
C PRO A 27 -3.12 -19.51 2.89
N SER A 28 -3.52 -18.27 2.69
CA SER A 28 -2.84 -17.11 3.26
C SER A 28 -3.16 -16.96 4.75
N GLN A 29 -2.37 -16.15 5.45
CA GLN A 29 -2.75 -15.71 6.80
C GLN A 29 -4.12 -14.99 6.74
N PRO A 30 -4.95 -15.06 7.80
CA PRO A 30 -6.28 -14.42 7.81
C PRO A 30 -6.21 -12.89 7.76
N THR A 31 -5.11 -12.31 8.24
CA THR A 31 -4.84 -10.86 8.23
C THR A 31 -3.39 -10.61 7.83
N HIS A 32 -3.07 -9.35 7.52
CA HIS A 32 -1.70 -8.89 7.27
C HIS A 32 -0.95 -9.58 6.12
N TYR A 33 -1.69 -10.03 5.11
CA TYR A 33 -1.15 -10.76 3.97
C TYR A 33 -0.91 -9.89 2.73
N ARG A 34 -1.50 -8.68 2.66
CA ARG A 34 -1.33 -7.78 1.52
C ARG A 34 -0.12 -6.88 1.67
N MET A 35 0.73 -6.88 0.65
CA MET A 35 1.90 -6.01 0.55
C MET A 35 1.63 -4.71 -0.20
N ARG A 36 0.41 -4.48 -0.67
CA ARG A 36 -0.03 -3.25 -1.32
C ARG A 36 -1.40 -2.84 -0.82
N ALA A 37 -1.58 -1.53 -0.59
CA ALA A 37 -2.86 -0.91 -0.27
C ALA A 37 -2.93 0.51 -0.82
N GLU A 38 -4.10 0.92 -1.25
CA GLU A 38 -4.37 2.24 -1.82
C GLU A 38 -5.59 2.84 -1.13
N PHE A 39 -5.49 4.10 -0.69
CA PHE A 39 -6.55 4.79 0.00
C PHE A 39 -6.76 6.18 -0.56
N ARG A 40 -8.00 6.58 -0.69
CA ARG A 40 -8.32 8.00 -0.88
C ARG A 40 -8.07 8.76 0.42
N VAL A 41 -7.77 10.05 0.29
CA VAL A 41 -7.62 10.97 1.41
C VAL A 41 -8.81 11.91 1.45
N TRP A 42 -9.43 12.02 2.60
CA TRP A 42 -10.48 12.98 2.85
C TRP A 42 -9.96 14.10 3.75
N HIS A 43 -10.26 15.34 3.39
CA HIS A 43 -9.92 16.52 4.17
C HIS A 43 -11.17 17.03 4.88
N GLU A 44 -11.07 17.28 6.17
CA GLU A 44 -12.15 17.81 7.00
C GLU A 44 -11.58 18.87 7.95
N GLY A 45 -11.70 20.14 7.54
CA GLY A 45 -11.05 21.24 8.26
C GLY A 45 -9.53 21.07 8.31
N ASP A 46 -8.97 21.04 9.50
CA ASP A 46 -7.55 20.83 9.74
C ASP A 46 -7.15 19.35 9.79
N ASP A 47 -8.13 18.44 9.83
CA ASP A 47 -7.88 17.00 9.80
C ASP A 47 -7.83 16.46 8.36
N LEU A 48 -7.14 15.32 8.21
CA LEU A 48 -7.20 14.49 7.03
C LEU A 48 -7.03 13.02 7.44
N PHE A 49 -7.68 12.12 6.70
CA PHE A 49 -7.68 10.71 7.01
C PHE A 49 -7.90 9.85 5.76
N HIS A 50 -7.50 8.59 5.86
CA HIS A 50 -7.78 7.61 4.80
C HIS A 50 -9.27 7.29 4.74
N ILE A 51 -9.79 7.12 3.53
CA ILE A 51 -11.14 6.61 3.29
C ILE A 51 -11.14 5.51 2.24
N MET A 52 -12.16 4.67 2.33
CA MET A 52 -12.58 3.76 1.27
C MET A 52 -14.07 3.97 0.97
N PHE A 53 -14.51 3.45 -0.16
CA PHE A 53 -15.91 3.48 -0.53
C PHE A 53 -16.49 2.06 -0.44
N ASN A 54 -17.65 1.95 0.17
CA ASN A 54 -18.44 0.72 0.10
C ASN A 54 -18.80 0.43 -1.36
N GLN A 55 -18.58 -0.79 -1.82
CA GLN A 55 -18.81 -1.13 -3.24
C GLN A 55 -20.29 -1.11 -3.62
N GLU A 56 -21.18 -1.42 -2.69
CA GLU A 56 -22.62 -1.50 -2.91
C GLU A 56 -23.29 -0.12 -2.72
N THR A 57 -23.10 0.49 -1.56
CA THR A 57 -23.76 1.76 -1.20
C THR A 57 -23.06 2.99 -1.79
N LYS A 58 -21.80 2.86 -2.22
CA LYS A 58 -20.91 3.97 -2.66
C LYS A 58 -20.63 5.00 -1.56
N GLU A 59 -21.04 4.76 -0.34
CA GLU A 59 -20.75 5.61 0.79
C GLU A 59 -19.28 5.51 1.20
N LYS A 60 -18.68 6.65 1.52
CA LYS A 60 -17.33 6.70 2.06
C LYS A 60 -17.33 6.33 3.54
N TYR A 61 -16.29 5.64 3.96
CA TYR A 61 -16.03 5.38 5.38
C TYR A 61 -14.55 5.60 5.71
N ARG A 62 -14.28 6.06 6.93
CA ARG A 62 -12.94 6.29 7.44
C ARG A 62 -12.22 4.96 7.68
N VAL A 63 -10.94 4.92 7.36
CA VAL A 63 -10.07 3.74 7.52
C VAL A 63 -8.85 4.15 8.35
N ASP A 64 -8.89 3.86 9.64
CA ASP A 64 -7.76 4.12 10.54
C ASP A 64 -6.77 2.93 10.58
N SER A 65 -7.27 1.73 10.28
CA SER A 65 -6.46 0.52 10.08
C SER A 65 -7.07 -0.36 9.00
N PHE A 66 -6.23 -1.14 8.33
CA PHE A 66 -6.67 -2.04 7.27
C PHE A 66 -6.12 -3.46 7.51
N PRO A 67 -6.85 -4.32 8.24
CA PRO A 67 -6.39 -5.65 8.64
C PRO A 67 -5.86 -6.54 7.51
N PRO A 68 -6.34 -6.47 6.25
CA PRO A 68 -5.72 -7.22 5.16
C PRO A 68 -4.28 -6.79 4.83
N ALA A 69 -3.93 -5.50 4.99
CA ALA A 69 -2.58 -5.02 4.70
C ALA A 69 -1.56 -5.49 5.76
N CYS A 70 -0.30 -5.69 5.35
CA CYS A 70 0.77 -6.09 6.25
C CYS A 70 0.96 -5.06 7.38
N LYS A 71 1.63 -5.49 8.46
CA LYS A 71 1.84 -4.63 9.63
C LYS A 71 2.57 -3.34 9.28
N ALA A 72 3.61 -3.42 8.44
CA ALA A 72 4.37 -2.24 8.02
C ALA A 72 3.49 -1.17 7.36
N ILE A 73 2.53 -1.58 6.52
CA ILE A 73 1.56 -0.64 5.92
C ILE A 73 0.63 -0.05 6.98
N ASN A 74 0.07 -0.86 7.90
CA ASN A 74 -0.81 -0.35 8.95
C ASN A 74 -0.09 0.65 9.87
N ASP A 75 1.14 0.34 10.28
CA ASP A 75 1.96 1.23 11.09
C ASP A 75 2.29 2.53 10.33
N ALA A 76 2.64 2.42 9.04
CA ALA A 76 2.91 3.58 8.19
C ALA A 76 1.68 4.47 7.97
N MET A 77 0.47 3.92 7.90
CA MET A 77 -0.76 4.70 7.73
C MET A 77 -0.94 5.74 8.85
N ALA A 78 -0.74 5.34 10.10
CA ALA A 78 -0.88 6.24 11.25
C ALA A 78 0.25 7.28 11.30
N LEU A 79 1.51 6.83 11.25
CA LEU A 79 2.69 7.69 11.34
C LEU A 79 2.75 8.72 10.19
N LEU A 80 2.40 8.29 8.98
CA LEU A 80 2.38 9.19 7.81
C LEU A 80 1.38 10.34 8.01
N LEU A 81 0.16 10.04 8.47
CA LEU A 81 -0.86 11.06 8.65
C LEU A 81 -0.50 12.06 9.77
N GLU A 82 0.17 11.61 10.83
CA GLU A 82 0.67 12.50 11.90
C GLU A 82 1.63 13.56 11.35
N GLU A 83 2.51 13.17 10.41
CA GLU A 83 3.48 14.05 9.79
C GLU A 83 2.89 14.92 8.65
N VAL A 84 1.93 14.38 7.92
CA VAL A 84 1.30 15.09 6.79
C VAL A 84 0.30 16.16 7.26
N ARG A 85 -0.48 15.91 8.33
CA ARG A 85 -1.50 16.85 8.82
C ARG A 85 -0.97 18.27 9.08
N PRO A 86 0.12 18.46 9.84
CA PRO A 86 0.63 19.79 10.16
C PRO A 86 1.41 20.43 9.00
N ASN A 87 1.76 19.68 7.97
CA ASN A 87 2.64 20.14 6.91
C ASN A 87 1.86 20.55 5.67
N GLU A 88 1.70 21.87 5.45
CA GLU A 88 0.95 22.42 4.32
C GLU A 88 1.52 21.97 2.95
N ALA A 89 2.85 21.83 2.82
CA ALA A 89 3.46 21.38 1.57
C ALA A 89 3.09 19.93 1.22
N LEU A 90 2.87 19.07 2.23
CA LEU A 90 2.50 17.68 2.05
C LEU A 90 0.97 17.48 1.96
N ARG A 91 0.17 18.21 2.76
CA ARG A 91 -1.28 18.00 2.81
C ARG A 91 -2.06 18.61 1.67
N LYS A 92 -1.60 19.75 1.13
CA LYS A 92 -2.35 20.56 0.15
C LYS A 92 -2.68 19.78 -1.12
N LYS A 93 -3.98 19.58 -1.37
CA LYS A 93 -4.49 18.86 -2.55
C LYS A 93 -4.01 17.40 -2.65
N LEU A 94 -3.56 16.80 -1.56
CA LEU A 94 -3.33 15.35 -1.46
C LEU A 94 -4.68 14.65 -1.52
N PHE A 95 -4.86 13.69 -2.44
CA PHE A 95 -6.16 13.03 -2.63
C PHE A 95 -6.09 11.50 -2.57
N GLN A 96 -4.88 10.92 -2.65
CA GLN A 96 -4.68 9.48 -2.56
C GLN A 96 -3.29 9.17 -2.03
N ILE A 97 -3.17 8.09 -1.30
CA ILE A 97 -1.91 7.53 -0.82
C ILE A 97 -1.88 6.04 -1.18
N ASP A 98 -0.81 5.62 -1.85
CA ASP A 98 -0.57 4.24 -2.19
C ASP A 98 0.64 3.71 -1.41
N TYR A 99 0.52 2.53 -0.85
CA TYR A 99 1.56 1.86 -0.07
C TYR A 99 1.98 0.57 -0.77
N LEU A 100 3.27 0.35 -0.86
CA LEU A 100 3.88 -0.91 -1.29
C LEU A 100 4.93 -1.30 -0.26
N SER A 101 4.89 -2.53 0.23
CA SER A 101 5.86 -3.07 1.18
C SER A 101 6.52 -4.34 0.65
N ALA A 102 7.71 -4.66 1.17
CA ALA A 102 8.34 -5.96 1.09
C ALA A 102 8.24 -6.70 2.44
N LEU A 103 8.50 -8.01 2.48
CA LEU A 103 8.57 -8.79 3.72
C LEU A 103 9.63 -8.27 4.70
N SER A 104 10.65 -7.59 4.20
CA SER A 104 11.67 -6.89 5.01
C SER A 104 11.12 -5.71 5.82
N GLY A 105 9.91 -5.22 5.49
CA GLY A 105 9.34 -3.98 6.03
C GLY A 105 9.75 -2.71 5.26
N GLU A 106 10.53 -2.83 4.18
CA GLU A 106 10.78 -1.69 3.28
C GLU A 106 9.47 -1.18 2.67
N LEU A 107 9.39 0.14 2.46
CA LEU A 107 8.20 0.81 1.96
C LEU A 107 8.50 1.69 0.74
N VAL A 108 7.56 1.69 -0.20
CA VAL A 108 7.34 2.81 -1.13
C VAL A 108 5.98 3.41 -0.79
N ILE A 109 5.95 4.72 -0.55
CA ILE A 109 4.73 5.48 -0.29
C ILE A 109 4.58 6.51 -1.39
N SER A 110 3.49 6.41 -2.16
CA SER A 110 3.18 7.35 -3.22
C SER A 110 2.08 8.31 -2.76
N LEU A 111 2.38 9.59 -2.81
CA LEU A 111 1.47 10.68 -2.46
C LEU A 111 0.96 11.33 -3.75
N LEU A 112 -0.35 11.25 -4.02
CA LEU A 112 -0.97 11.69 -5.27
C LEU A 112 -1.74 13.00 -5.06
N TYR A 113 -1.49 13.98 -5.94
CA TYR A 113 -1.93 15.36 -5.77
C TYR A 113 -2.72 15.91 -6.96
N HIS A 114 -3.70 16.75 -6.65
CA HIS A 114 -4.39 17.62 -7.63
C HIS A 114 -3.70 18.99 -7.77
N ARG A 115 -2.38 19.04 -7.70
CA ARG A 115 -1.54 20.23 -7.94
C ARG A 115 -0.17 19.82 -8.43
N GLN A 116 0.57 20.75 -9.05
CA GLN A 116 1.98 20.56 -9.34
C GLN A 116 2.82 20.62 -8.06
N LEU A 117 3.87 19.82 -8.00
CA LEU A 117 4.79 19.71 -6.87
C LEU A 117 6.04 20.54 -7.15
N ASP A 118 6.51 21.25 -6.15
CA ASP A 118 7.64 22.18 -6.19
C ASP A 118 8.81 21.74 -5.28
N GLU A 119 9.82 22.59 -5.17
CA GLU A 119 10.99 22.33 -4.31
C GLU A 119 10.59 22.23 -2.83
N LYS A 120 9.60 23.03 -2.38
CA LYS A 120 9.10 22.97 -0.98
C LYS A 120 8.50 21.60 -0.67
N TRP A 121 7.77 21.04 -1.63
CA TRP A 121 7.27 19.67 -1.49
C TRP A 121 8.43 18.67 -1.40
N GLN A 122 9.47 18.80 -2.24
CA GLN A 122 10.62 17.89 -2.23
C GLN A 122 11.38 17.93 -0.89
N GLU A 123 11.59 19.12 -0.33
CA GLU A 123 12.22 19.28 0.98
C GLU A 123 11.36 18.64 2.08
N ALA A 124 10.07 18.94 2.12
CA ALA A 124 9.15 18.34 3.08
C ALA A 124 9.06 16.80 2.94
N ALA A 125 9.13 16.27 1.72
CA ALA A 125 9.14 14.83 1.47
C ALA A 125 10.44 14.15 1.93
N LYS A 126 11.59 14.82 1.84
CA LYS A 126 12.87 14.33 2.39
C LYS A 126 12.83 14.28 3.92
N GLU A 127 12.27 15.30 4.57
CA GLU A 127 12.08 15.32 6.02
C GLU A 127 11.12 14.23 6.48
N LEU A 128 9.99 14.07 5.78
CA LEU A 128 9.03 12.99 6.02
C LEU A 128 9.70 11.62 5.92
N LYS A 129 10.48 11.38 4.86
CA LYS A 129 11.25 10.14 4.70
C LYS A 129 12.15 9.88 5.90
N ALA A 130 12.95 10.87 6.32
CA ALA A 130 13.86 10.73 7.45
C ALA A 130 13.14 10.38 8.76
N LYS A 131 11.98 10.99 9.01
CA LYS A 131 11.15 10.68 10.19
C LYS A 131 10.59 9.27 10.16
N LEU A 132 10.08 8.82 9.01
CA LEU A 132 9.55 7.46 8.85
C LEU A 132 10.66 6.40 8.95
N GLU A 133 11.87 6.68 8.49
CA GLU A 133 13.02 5.76 8.61
C GLU A 133 13.52 5.56 10.05
N ALA A 134 13.04 6.34 11.02
CA ALA A 134 13.20 6.00 12.44
C ALA A 134 12.38 4.77 12.87
N HIS A 135 11.37 4.38 12.09
CA HIS A 135 10.44 3.29 12.39
C HIS A 135 10.50 2.12 11.39
N PHE A 136 11.00 2.37 10.18
CA PHE A 136 11.05 1.37 9.10
C PHE A 136 12.47 1.23 8.56
N PRO A 137 12.87 0.03 8.08
CA PRO A 137 14.23 -0.23 7.59
C PRO A 137 14.61 0.68 6.42
N LYS A 138 13.66 0.96 5.54
CA LYS A 138 13.81 1.84 4.40
C LYS A 138 12.46 2.38 3.95
N VAL A 139 12.42 3.67 3.64
CA VAL A 139 11.23 4.35 3.11
C VAL A 139 11.59 5.11 1.84
N ASN A 140 10.83 4.89 0.79
CA ASN A 140 10.91 5.64 -0.45
C ASN A 140 9.62 6.45 -0.61
N ILE A 141 9.74 7.73 -0.92
CA ILE A 141 8.59 8.62 -1.11
C ILE A 141 8.48 9.03 -2.57
N ILE A 142 7.29 8.93 -3.13
CA ILE A 142 7.00 9.38 -4.48
C ILE A 142 5.89 10.43 -4.43
N GLY A 143 6.10 11.55 -5.07
CA GLY A 143 5.06 12.53 -5.36
C GLY A 143 4.54 12.38 -6.78
N ARG A 144 3.24 12.26 -6.93
CA ARG A 144 2.58 12.19 -8.22
C ARG A 144 1.60 13.34 -8.42
N ALA A 145 1.68 13.99 -9.56
CA ALA A 145 0.73 14.96 -10.03
C ALA A 145 0.50 14.76 -11.54
N ARG A 146 -0.39 15.54 -12.14
CA ARG A 146 -0.64 15.44 -13.57
C ARG A 146 0.65 15.65 -14.37
N LYS A 147 1.09 14.63 -15.11
CA LYS A 147 2.34 14.61 -15.91
C LYS A 147 3.62 14.84 -15.09
N GLN A 148 3.59 14.58 -13.79
CA GLN A 148 4.75 14.76 -12.92
C GLN A 148 4.90 13.56 -11.99
N LYS A 149 6.15 13.05 -11.88
CA LYS A 149 6.57 12.05 -10.89
C LYS A 149 7.89 12.52 -10.30
N LEU A 150 7.90 12.77 -8.99
CA LEU A 150 9.08 13.10 -8.21
C LEU A 150 9.42 11.92 -7.30
N ILE A 151 10.65 11.45 -7.32
CA ILE A 151 11.12 10.29 -6.57
C ILE A 151 12.12 10.77 -5.53
N ILE A 152 11.82 10.50 -4.26
CA ILE A 152 12.75 10.68 -3.16
C ILE A 152 13.34 9.32 -2.83
N ASP A 153 14.57 9.08 -3.26
CA ASP A 153 15.36 7.85 -3.23
C ASP A 153 15.01 6.88 -4.35
N ASN A 154 14.11 5.91 -4.17
CA ASN A 154 13.77 4.91 -5.19
C ASN A 154 12.25 4.81 -5.43
N ASP A 155 11.87 4.20 -6.55
CA ASP A 155 10.47 3.88 -6.86
C ASP A 155 10.17 2.36 -6.74
N PHE A 156 10.93 1.66 -5.94
CA PHE A 156 10.80 0.21 -5.76
C PHE A 156 11.19 -0.22 -4.34
N VAL A 157 10.76 -1.42 -3.96
CA VAL A 157 11.28 -2.21 -2.84
C VAL A 157 11.96 -3.47 -3.35
N ILE A 158 12.85 -4.03 -2.54
CA ILE A 158 13.48 -5.32 -2.80
C ILE A 158 12.85 -6.38 -1.91
N GLU A 159 12.24 -7.37 -2.54
CA GLU A 159 11.73 -8.55 -1.87
C GLU A 159 12.75 -9.68 -1.92
N ARG A 160 12.98 -10.35 -0.78
CA ARG A 160 13.89 -11.48 -0.65
C ARG A 160 13.13 -12.68 -0.11
N LEU A 161 12.99 -13.70 -0.95
CA LEU A 161 12.25 -14.92 -0.62
C LEU A 161 13.19 -16.12 -0.52
N PRO A 162 13.38 -16.70 0.67
CA PRO A 162 14.08 -17.96 0.82
C PRO A 162 13.14 -19.13 0.45
N VAL A 163 13.51 -19.89 -0.58
CA VAL A 163 12.77 -21.08 -1.02
C VAL A 163 13.74 -22.25 -1.16
N ASN A 164 13.52 -23.32 -0.42
CA ASN A 164 14.34 -24.54 -0.48
C ASN A 164 15.86 -24.28 -0.37
N GLY A 165 16.28 -23.40 0.52
CA GLY A 165 17.69 -23.06 0.75
C GLY A 165 18.29 -22.10 -0.29
N LYS A 166 17.52 -21.63 -1.25
CA LYS A 166 17.92 -20.59 -2.22
C LYS A 166 17.20 -19.28 -1.92
N GLU A 167 17.91 -18.15 -2.03
CA GLU A 167 17.31 -16.82 -1.95
C GLU A 167 16.95 -16.33 -3.34
N PHE A 168 15.70 -15.92 -3.50
CA PHE A 168 15.20 -15.27 -4.71
C PHE A 168 15.00 -13.78 -4.40
N ILE A 169 15.51 -12.93 -5.28
CA ILE A 169 15.46 -11.47 -5.12
C ILE A 169 14.60 -10.89 -6.22
N PHE A 170 13.56 -10.15 -5.81
CA PHE A 170 12.63 -9.49 -6.72
C PHE A 170 12.63 -7.99 -6.49
N LYS A 171 12.60 -7.23 -7.58
CA LYS A 171 12.40 -5.79 -7.57
C LYS A 171 10.93 -5.48 -7.83
N HIS A 172 10.21 -5.00 -6.82
CA HIS A 172 8.83 -4.56 -6.94
C HIS A 172 8.78 -3.06 -7.17
N ILE A 173 8.45 -2.65 -8.38
CA ILE A 173 8.34 -1.24 -8.77
C ILE A 173 6.95 -0.73 -8.38
N GLU A 174 6.87 0.54 -8.00
CA GLU A 174 5.65 1.21 -7.51
C GLU A 174 4.41 0.94 -8.37
N ASN A 175 4.53 0.99 -9.70
CA ASN A 175 3.42 0.79 -10.64
C ASN A 175 3.33 -0.61 -11.23
N SER A 176 4.19 -1.54 -10.83
CA SER A 176 4.08 -2.91 -11.34
C SER A 176 2.86 -3.59 -10.74
N PHE A 177 2.22 -4.43 -11.56
CA PHE A 177 1.17 -5.31 -11.06
C PHE A 177 1.81 -6.32 -10.09
N THR A 178 1.30 -6.33 -8.88
CA THR A 178 1.67 -7.31 -7.85
C THR A 178 0.42 -8.07 -7.45
N GLN A 179 0.49 -9.37 -7.52
CA GLN A 179 -0.58 -10.25 -7.02
C GLN A 179 -0.49 -10.39 -5.52
#